data_ea8b95449771abebcfafe8f5e4b2f48d
#
_entry.id   ea8b95449771abebcfafe8f5e4b2f48d
#
_cell.length_a   1.000
_cell.length_b   1.000
_cell.length_c   1.000
_cell.angle_alpha   90.00
_cell.angle_beta   90.00
_cell.angle_gamma   90.00
#
_symmetry.space_group_name_H-M   'P 1'
#
loop_
_entity.id
_entity.type
_entity.pdbx_description
1 polymer ?
#
loop_
_entity_poly.entity_id
_entity_poly.type
_entity_poly.pdbx_seq_one_letter_code
_entity_poly.pdbx_strand_id
1 'polypeptide(L)'
;YYIGKLLSYVPNGGDIMRAMYKCAMEQGHPLAGRDYASYSKVLGLYQESLEGYQYATRSGNANSARNLSKSFNGPIASDRLYYLSLQRDVERVERYHEIYNFLTRHEHLGAKVPDLESIVPLPPAVLPEWDGTFQWKRERDSAVPVIPSPELIEKLSAEKGLDPSTGLPLTVRKP
;
A
#
# COMPACT_ATOMS: atom_id res chain seq x y z
N TYR A 1 -4.54 0.82 15.06
CA TYR A 1 -3.78 1.91 14.43
C TYR A 1 -4.02 3.26 15.12
N TYR A 2 -5.27 3.73 15.21
CA TYR A 2 -5.59 5.07 15.75
C TYR A 2 -5.20 5.25 17.20
N ILE A 3 -5.36 4.21 18.04
CA ILE A 3 -4.86 4.24 19.43
C ILE A 3 -3.34 4.44 19.47
N GLY A 4 -2.59 3.74 18.59
CA GLY A 4 -1.16 3.96 18.46
C GLY A 4 -0.81 5.41 18.11
N LYS A 5 -1.56 6.06 17.21
CA LYS A 5 -1.35 7.49 16.89
C LYS A 5 -1.56 8.40 18.11
N LEU A 6 -2.57 8.15 18.91
CA LEU A 6 -2.82 8.95 20.11
C LEU A 6 -1.68 8.82 21.13
N LEU A 7 -1.06 7.64 21.22
CA LEU A 7 0.07 7.40 22.12
C LEU A 7 1.34 8.19 21.76
N SER A 8 1.46 8.72 20.53
CA SER A 8 2.57 9.59 20.15
C SER A 8 2.60 10.91 20.92
N TYR A 9 1.48 11.31 21.51
CA TYR A 9 1.34 12.52 22.35
C TYR A 9 1.48 12.24 23.86
N VAL A 10 1.64 10.96 24.24
CA VAL A 10 1.75 10.56 25.65
C VAL A 10 3.22 10.39 26.01
N PRO A 11 3.72 11.06 27.07
CA PRO A 11 5.08 10.84 27.56
C PRO A 11 5.33 9.34 27.80
N ASN A 12 6.46 8.83 27.34
CA ASN A 12 6.85 7.42 27.42
C ASN A 12 5.90 6.42 26.70
N GLY A 13 4.99 6.91 25.82
CA GLY A 13 4.06 6.07 25.06
C GLY A 13 4.69 5.35 23.86
N GLY A 14 5.95 5.62 23.53
CA GLY A 14 6.59 5.18 22.29
C GLY A 14 6.63 3.66 22.08
N ASP A 15 6.96 2.88 23.11
CA ASP A 15 7.02 1.42 23.00
C ASP A 15 5.63 0.82 22.79
N ILE A 16 4.64 1.32 23.50
CA ILE A 16 3.24 0.86 23.36
C ILE A 16 2.71 1.27 21.97
N MET A 17 2.98 2.49 21.54
CA MET A 17 2.66 2.97 20.19
C MET A 17 3.24 2.06 19.12
N ARG A 18 4.52 1.71 19.22
CA ARG A 18 5.22 0.82 18.28
C ARG A 18 4.59 -0.57 18.25
N ALA A 19 4.26 -1.15 19.42
CA ALA A 19 3.57 -2.43 19.50
C ALA A 19 2.17 -2.38 18.84
N MET A 20 1.42 -1.29 19.03
CA MET A 20 0.12 -1.08 18.39
C MET A 20 0.23 -0.92 16.87
N TYR A 21 1.28 -0.25 16.37
CA TYR A 21 1.52 -0.16 14.94
C TYR A 21 1.89 -1.52 14.36
N LYS A 22 2.74 -2.30 15.05
CA LYS A 22 3.11 -3.64 14.62
C LYS A 22 1.87 -4.55 14.51
N CYS A 23 1.05 -4.59 15.55
CA CYS A 23 -0.18 -5.38 15.55
C CYS A 23 -1.13 -4.98 14.39
N ALA A 24 -1.35 -3.69 14.17
CA ALA A 24 -2.19 -3.22 13.08
C ALA A 24 -1.58 -3.51 11.69
N MET A 25 -0.26 -3.42 11.57
CA MET A 25 0.48 -3.79 10.36
C MET A 25 0.27 -5.27 10.02
N GLU A 26 0.46 -6.17 10.99
CA GLU A 26 0.28 -7.62 10.81
C GLU A 26 -1.15 -7.98 10.37
N GLN A 27 -2.13 -7.13 10.69
CA GLN A 27 -3.51 -7.22 10.21
C GLN A 27 -3.71 -6.55 8.83
N GLY A 28 -2.64 -6.14 8.15
CA GLY A 28 -2.69 -5.59 6.80
C GLY A 28 -3.02 -4.10 6.68
N HIS A 29 -2.93 -3.33 7.79
CA HIS A 29 -3.19 -1.90 7.74
C HIS A 29 -1.99 -1.14 7.13
N PRO A 30 -2.12 -0.55 5.91
CA PRO A 30 -0.96 -0.04 5.15
C PRO A 30 -0.27 1.14 5.83
N LEU A 31 -1.01 2.01 6.48
CA LEU A 31 -0.44 3.15 7.19
C LEU A 31 0.27 2.72 8.48
N ALA A 32 -0.19 1.67 9.15
CA ALA A 32 0.44 1.15 10.35
C ALA A 32 1.84 0.59 10.07
N GLY A 33 2.01 -0.13 8.97
CA GLY A 33 3.32 -0.62 8.52
C GLY A 33 4.30 0.50 8.22
N ARG A 34 3.86 1.54 7.53
CA ARG A 34 4.66 2.74 7.27
C ARG A 34 5.07 3.45 8.57
N ASP A 35 4.14 3.65 9.48
CA ASP A 35 4.39 4.40 10.71
C ASP A 35 5.27 3.58 11.68
N TYR A 36 5.06 2.24 11.74
CA TYR A 36 5.96 1.31 12.43
C TYR A 36 7.40 1.40 11.88
N ALA A 37 7.55 1.33 10.55
CA ALA A 37 8.83 1.43 9.89
C ALA A 37 9.54 2.76 10.18
N SER A 38 8.80 3.86 10.07
CA SER A 38 9.34 5.21 10.31
C SER A 38 9.82 5.39 11.75
N TYR A 39 9.05 4.89 12.72
CA TYR A 39 9.43 4.96 14.12
C TYR A 39 10.61 4.03 14.46
N SER A 40 10.60 2.80 13.95
CA SER A 40 11.71 1.87 14.11
C SER A 40 13.02 2.44 13.54
N LYS A 41 12.96 3.14 12.41
CA LYS A 41 14.12 3.83 11.83
C LYS A 41 14.69 4.91 12.77
N VAL A 42 13.84 5.72 13.39
CA VAL A 42 14.25 6.74 14.36
C VAL A 42 15.01 6.12 15.54
N LEU A 43 14.63 4.91 15.94
CA LEU A 43 15.28 4.13 17.00
C LEU A 43 16.55 3.40 16.54
N GLY A 44 16.91 3.47 15.24
CA GLY A 44 18.03 2.71 14.67
C GLY A 44 17.73 1.23 14.43
N LEU A 45 16.48 0.81 14.56
CA LEU A 45 16.03 -0.56 14.34
C LEU A 45 15.77 -0.77 12.83
N TYR A 46 16.85 -0.78 12.05
CA TYR A 46 16.77 -0.71 10.59
C TYR A 46 16.13 -1.96 9.96
N GLN A 47 16.39 -3.14 10.52
CA GLN A 47 15.76 -4.37 10.04
C GLN A 47 14.24 -4.33 10.21
N GLU A 48 13.76 -3.90 11.37
CA GLU A 48 12.33 -3.75 11.62
C GLU A 48 11.69 -2.66 10.75
N SER A 49 12.44 -1.59 10.48
CA SER A 49 12.01 -0.55 9.55
C SER A 49 11.85 -1.09 8.13
N LEU A 50 12.81 -1.90 7.67
CA LEU A 50 12.78 -2.54 6.37
C LEU A 50 11.56 -3.45 6.23
N GLU A 51 11.32 -4.32 7.21
CA GLU A 51 10.15 -5.21 7.25
C GLU A 51 8.82 -4.43 7.26
N GLY A 52 8.75 -3.37 8.06
CA GLY A 52 7.55 -2.52 8.12
C GLY A 52 7.23 -1.83 6.79
N TYR A 53 8.24 -1.31 6.10
CA TYR A 53 8.04 -0.75 4.75
C TYR A 53 7.65 -1.82 3.74
N GLN A 54 8.21 -3.04 3.83
CA GLN A 54 7.83 -4.16 2.99
C GLN A 54 6.36 -4.52 3.18
N TYR A 55 5.91 -4.67 4.41
CA TYR A 55 4.50 -4.92 4.75
C TYR A 55 3.56 -3.83 4.23
N ALA A 56 3.92 -2.57 4.45
CA ALA A 56 3.12 -1.46 3.97
C ALA A 56 3.03 -1.42 2.43
N THR A 57 4.13 -1.71 1.74
CA THR A 57 4.18 -1.81 0.27
C THR A 57 3.24 -2.91 -0.22
N ARG A 58 3.33 -4.11 0.35
CA ARG A 58 2.43 -5.23 0.02
C ARG A 58 0.96 -4.86 0.19
N SER A 59 0.65 -4.09 1.22
CA SER A 59 -0.70 -3.64 1.53
C SER A 59 -1.18 -2.45 0.70
N GLY A 60 -0.38 -1.94 -0.25
CA GLY A 60 -0.76 -0.89 -1.19
C GLY A 60 -0.21 0.51 -0.86
N ASN A 61 0.70 0.66 0.10
CA ASN A 61 1.29 1.95 0.41
C ASN A 61 2.43 2.31 -0.56
N ALA A 62 2.15 3.13 -1.57
CA ALA A 62 3.11 3.56 -2.58
C ALA A 62 4.32 4.29 -1.97
N ASN A 63 4.12 5.15 -0.95
CA ASN A 63 5.22 5.87 -0.32
C ASN A 63 6.24 4.94 0.35
N SER A 64 5.79 3.78 0.86
CA SER A 64 6.70 2.77 1.42
C SER A 64 7.56 2.12 0.34
N ALA A 65 7.00 1.82 -0.83
CA ALA A 65 7.78 1.35 -1.99
C ALA A 65 8.83 2.39 -2.41
N ARG A 66 8.45 3.67 -2.48
CA ARG A 66 9.38 4.76 -2.76
C ARG A 66 10.50 4.85 -1.72
N ASN A 67 10.18 4.71 -0.43
CA ASN A 67 11.19 4.72 0.63
C ASN A 67 12.17 3.57 0.46
N LEU A 68 11.70 2.35 0.16
CA LEU A 68 12.55 1.19 -0.10
C LEU A 68 13.44 1.41 -1.33
N SER A 69 12.90 1.90 -2.44
CA SER A 69 13.69 2.26 -3.62
C SER A 69 14.84 3.21 -3.25
N LYS A 70 14.56 4.25 -2.49
CA LYS A 70 15.59 5.21 -2.05
C LYS A 70 16.58 4.61 -1.06
N SER A 71 16.14 3.74 -0.16
CA SER A 71 16.99 3.09 0.83
C SER A 71 17.96 2.09 0.18
N PHE A 72 17.51 1.32 -0.82
CA PHE A 72 18.38 0.42 -1.57
C PHE A 72 19.34 1.13 -2.52
N ASN A 73 19.20 2.43 -2.74
CA ASN A 73 20.21 3.20 -3.48
C ASN A 73 21.51 3.43 -2.68
N GLY A 74 21.57 2.97 -1.43
CA GLY A 74 22.76 3.05 -0.59
C GLY A 74 23.07 4.45 -0.06
N PRO A 75 22.10 5.18 0.51
CA PRO A 75 22.33 6.50 1.05
C PRO A 75 23.32 6.45 2.22
N ILE A 76 24.06 7.54 2.44
CA ILE A 76 25.01 7.68 3.57
C ILE A 76 24.25 7.86 4.89
N ALA A 77 24.89 7.52 6.01
CA ALA A 77 24.26 7.53 7.34
C ALA A 77 23.71 8.91 7.78
N SER A 78 24.20 10.00 7.20
CA SER A 78 23.66 11.35 7.43
C SER A 78 22.32 11.63 6.75
N ASP A 79 21.94 10.82 5.76
CA ASP A 79 20.60 10.86 5.16
C ASP A 79 19.56 10.19 6.07
N ARG A 80 19.08 10.93 7.05
CA ARG A 80 18.09 10.44 8.02
C ARG A 80 16.76 10.01 7.37
N LEU A 81 16.50 10.45 6.14
CA LEU A 81 15.24 10.15 5.48
C LEU A 81 15.20 8.73 4.89
N TYR A 82 16.30 8.30 4.28
CA TYR A 82 16.32 7.03 3.53
C TYR A 82 17.34 6.01 4.05
N TYR A 83 18.22 6.39 4.97
CA TYR A 83 19.23 5.47 5.49
C TYR A 83 18.61 4.33 6.31
N LEU A 84 18.87 3.10 5.87
CA LEU A 84 18.48 1.86 6.55
C LEU A 84 19.68 0.89 6.68
N SER A 85 20.92 1.40 6.65
CA SER A 85 22.13 0.56 6.70
C SER A 85 22.20 -0.53 5.62
N LEU A 86 21.60 -0.27 4.46
CA LEU A 86 21.57 -1.17 3.31
C LEU A 86 22.73 -0.85 2.36
N GLN A 87 23.27 -1.91 1.75
CA GLN A 87 24.18 -1.76 0.60
C GLN A 87 23.36 -1.40 -0.65
N ARG A 88 24.01 -0.72 -1.59
CA ARG A 88 23.40 -0.37 -2.86
C ARG A 88 23.04 -1.62 -3.65
N ASP A 89 21.80 -1.71 -4.08
CA ASP A 89 21.26 -2.78 -4.90
C ASP A 89 20.38 -2.17 -6.00
N VAL A 90 20.95 -2.02 -7.19
CA VAL A 90 20.31 -1.31 -8.31
C VAL A 90 19.04 -2.01 -8.76
N GLU A 91 19.03 -3.34 -8.78
CA GLU A 91 17.85 -4.07 -9.24
C GLU A 91 16.69 -3.93 -8.24
N ARG A 92 16.95 -3.96 -6.93
CA ARG A 92 15.92 -3.66 -5.92
C ARG A 92 15.42 -2.21 -6.03
N VAL A 93 16.30 -1.25 -6.31
CA VAL A 93 15.91 0.15 -6.55
C VAL A 93 14.89 0.24 -7.68
N GLU A 94 15.16 -0.41 -8.81
CA GLU A 94 14.29 -0.39 -9.99
C GLU A 94 12.96 -1.08 -9.72
N ARG A 95 12.96 -2.30 -9.15
CA ARG A 95 11.72 -3.03 -8.83
C ARG A 95 10.82 -2.26 -7.88
N TYR A 96 11.37 -1.69 -6.79
CA TYR A 96 10.56 -0.85 -5.89
C TYR A 96 10.09 0.44 -6.54
N HIS A 97 10.83 1.00 -7.49
CA HIS A 97 10.38 2.14 -8.26
C HIS A 97 9.20 1.79 -9.17
N GLU A 98 9.24 0.65 -9.84
CA GLU A 98 8.11 0.16 -10.65
C GLU A 98 6.89 -0.14 -9.79
N ILE A 99 7.07 -0.77 -8.62
CA ILE A 99 6.00 -0.99 -7.64
C ILE A 99 5.39 0.34 -7.18
N TYR A 100 6.22 1.35 -6.89
CA TYR A 100 5.74 2.69 -6.55
C TYR A 100 4.87 3.27 -7.66
N ASN A 101 5.33 3.21 -8.90
CA ASN A 101 4.59 3.72 -10.06
C ASN A 101 3.27 2.96 -10.26
N PHE A 102 3.29 1.64 -10.12
CA PHE A 102 2.09 0.81 -10.20
C PHE A 102 1.07 1.18 -9.13
N LEU A 103 1.47 1.23 -7.87
CA LEU A 103 0.59 1.56 -6.74
C LEU A 103 0.02 2.97 -6.85
N THR A 104 0.85 3.95 -7.26
CA THR A 104 0.40 5.34 -7.46
C THR A 104 -0.63 5.44 -8.58
N ARG A 105 -0.38 4.77 -9.71
CA ARG A 105 -1.30 4.79 -10.85
C ARG A 105 -2.65 4.16 -10.54
N HIS A 106 -2.67 3.15 -9.69
CA HIS A 106 -3.87 2.37 -9.37
C HIS A 106 -4.38 2.61 -7.94
N GLU A 107 -3.97 3.69 -7.29
CA GLU A 107 -4.36 4.03 -5.91
C GLU A 107 -5.88 4.12 -5.77
N HIS A 108 -6.55 4.79 -6.72
CA HIS A 108 -7.99 4.95 -6.75
C HIS A 108 -8.77 3.63 -6.87
N LEU A 109 -8.11 2.55 -7.28
CA LEU A 109 -8.66 1.19 -7.38
C LEU A 109 -8.33 0.33 -6.15
N GLY A 110 -7.57 0.86 -5.19
CA GLY A 110 -7.12 0.11 -4.02
C GLY A 110 -6.09 -0.97 -4.33
N ALA A 111 -5.19 -0.71 -5.27
CA ALA A 111 -4.15 -1.66 -5.68
C ALA A 111 -3.27 -2.11 -4.51
N LYS A 112 -2.86 -3.38 -4.58
CA LYS A 112 -1.96 -4.04 -3.64
C LYS A 112 -0.92 -4.86 -4.41
N VAL A 113 0.09 -5.34 -3.72
CA VAL A 113 1.10 -6.24 -4.28
C VAL A 113 1.19 -7.49 -3.39
N PRO A 114 0.18 -8.39 -3.46
CA PRO A 114 0.15 -9.58 -2.60
C PRO A 114 1.34 -10.52 -2.83
N ASP A 115 1.87 -10.51 -4.06
CA ASP A 115 3.01 -11.28 -4.56
C ASP A 115 4.36 -10.57 -4.36
N LEU A 116 4.45 -9.56 -3.49
CA LEU A 116 5.65 -8.74 -3.29
C LEU A 116 6.91 -9.57 -2.99
N GLU A 117 6.79 -10.61 -2.16
CA GLU A 117 7.91 -11.46 -1.79
C GLU A 117 8.42 -12.32 -2.96
N SER A 118 7.57 -12.58 -3.96
CA SER A 118 7.97 -13.26 -5.19
C SER A 118 8.57 -12.30 -6.23
N ILE A 119 8.37 -11.00 -6.07
CA ILE A 119 8.92 -9.96 -6.94
C ILE A 119 10.24 -9.46 -6.37
N VAL A 120 10.23 -9.04 -5.10
CA VAL A 120 11.36 -8.38 -4.45
C VAL A 120 11.46 -8.79 -2.98
N PRO A 121 11.93 -10.03 -2.68
CA PRO A 121 12.18 -10.46 -1.32
C PRO A 121 13.26 -9.61 -0.65
N LEU A 122 13.15 -9.46 0.67
CA LEU A 122 14.17 -8.74 1.44
C LEU A 122 15.50 -9.49 1.50
N PRO A 123 16.64 -8.78 1.59
CA PRO A 123 17.93 -9.42 1.84
C PRO A 123 17.91 -10.29 3.11
N PRO A 124 18.65 -11.41 3.15
CA PRO A 124 19.67 -11.84 2.19
C PRO A 124 19.15 -12.65 0.98
N ALA A 125 17.83 -12.76 0.80
CA ALA A 125 17.28 -13.51 -0.32
C ALA A 125 17.73 -12.95 -1.68
N VAL A 126 18.02 -13.87 -2.62
CA VAL A 126 18.35 -13.52 -4.00
C VAL A 126 17.08 -13.09 -4.73
N LEU A 127 17.20 -12.09 -5.61
CA LEU A 127 16.09 -11.66 -6.44
C LEU A 127 15.74 -12.75 -7.47
N PRO A 128 14.46 -13.18 -7.54
CA PRO A 128 14.00 -14.08 -8.60
C PRO A 128 13.87 -13.34 -9.94
N GLU A 129 13.75 -14.09 -11.03
CA GLU A 129 13.30 -13.49 -12.30
C GLU A 129 11.89 -12.89 -12.13
N TRP A 130 11.66 -11.75 -12.77
CA TRP A 130 10.36 -11.07 -12.74
C TRP A 130 10.04 -10.48 -14.11
N ASP A 131 8.85 -10.72 -14.56
CA ASP A 131 8.35 -10.30 -15.88
C ASP A 131 7.74 -8.89 -15.92
N GLY A 132 7.82 -8.14 -14.81
CA GLY A 132 7.23 -6.80 -14.71
C GLY A 132 5.72 -6.80 -14.45
N THR A 133 5.10 -7.95 -14.21
CA THR A 133 3.65 -8.05 -13.97
C THR A 133 3.30 -8.20 -12.51
N PHE A 134 2.06 -7.82 -12.15
CA PHE A 134 1.54 -7.86 -10.79
C PHE A 134 0.33 -8.80 -10.71
N GLN A 135 0.30 -9.71 -9.72
CA GLN A 135 -0.80 -10.63 -9.49
C GLN A 135 -2.14 -9.90 -9.39
N TRP A 136 -2.21 -8.85 -8.59
CA TRP A 136 -3.41 -8.04 -8.40
C TRP A 136 -3.97 -7.50 -9.72
N LYS A 137 -3.09 -7.06 -10.62
CA LYS A 137 -3.49 -6.55 -11.94
C LYS A 137 -4.06 -7.65 -12.82
N ARG A 138 -3.38 -8.82 -12.87
CA ARG A 138 -3.85 -9.98 -13.64
C ARG A 138 -5.22 -10.46 -13.15
N GLU A 139 -5.39 -10.60 -11.83
CA GLU A 139 -6.66 -11.01 -11.24
C GLU A 139 -7.79 -10.03 -11.56
N ARG A 140 -7.51 -8.72 -11.45
CA ARG A 140 -8.48 -7.68 -11.75
C ARG A 140 -8.88 -7.66 -13.23
N ASP A 141 -7.91 -7.78 -14.14
CA ASP A 141 -8.17 -7.75 -15.58
C ASP A 141 -8.92 -8.99 -16.06
N SER A 142 -8.72 -10.12 -15.39
CA SER A 142 -9.43 -11.37 -15.67
C SER A 142 -10.80 -11.48 -14.98
N ALA A 143 -11.08 -10.60 -14.00
CA ALA A 143 -12.35 -10.63 -13.28
C ALA A 143 -13.51 -10.21 -14.20
N VAL A 144 -14.50 -11.08 -14.36
CA VAL A 144 -15.74 -10.72 -15.02
C VAL A 144 -16.58 -9.86 -14.05
N PRO A 145 -16.96 -8.64 -14.42
CA PRO A 145 -17.82 -7.82 -13.57
C PRO A 145 -19.14 -8.53 -13.26
N VAL A 146 -19.50 -8.59 -11.99
CA VAL A 146 -20.81 -9.11 -11.60
C VAL A 146 -21.88 -8.14 -12.09
N ILE A 147 -22.79 -8.63 -12.93
CA ILE A 147 -23.94 -7.81 -13.37
C ILE A 147 -24.84 -7.56 -12.15
N PRO A 148 -25.16 -6.32 -11.80
CA PRO A 148 -26.07 -6.03 -10.70
C PRO A 148 -27.42 -6.68 -10.91
N SER A 149 -28.09 -7.11 -9.82
CA SER A 149 -29.44 -7.66 -9.96
C SER A 149 -30.42 -6.60 -10.46
N PRO A 150 -31.49 -6.98 -11.17
CA PRO A 150 -32.52 -6.03 -11.61
C PRO A 150 -33.08 -5.20 -10.46
N GLU A 151 -33.32 -5.80 -9.30
CA GLU A 151 -33.85 -5.12 -8.12
C GLU A 151 -32.87 -4.04 -7.60
N LEU A 152 -31.55 -4.33 -7.65
CA LEU A 152 -30.54 -3.35 -7.24
C LEU A 152 -30.47 -2.19 -8.24
N ILE A 153 -30.57 -2.49 -9.55
CA ILE A 153 -30.59 -1.46 -10.61
C ILE A 153 -31.80 -0.56 -10.42
N GLU A 154 -33.01 -1.13 -10.24
CA GLU A 154 -34.24 -0.35 -10.01
C GLU A 154 -34.13 0.53 -8.77
N LYS A 155 -33.67 -0.04 -7.65
CA LYS A 155 -33.49 0.71 -6.41
C LYS A 155 -32.55 1.90 -6.58
N LEU A 156 -31.35 1.66 -7.13
CA LEU A 156 -30.35 2.73 -7.29
C LEU A 156 -30.80 3.77 -8.31
N SER A 157 -31.48 3.36 -9.37
CA SER A 157 -32.02 4.27 -10.37
C SER A 157 -33.13 5.18 -9.79
N ALA A 158 -34.03 4.60 -9.00
CA ALA A 158 -35.07 5.37 -8.31
C ALA A 158 -34.46 6.38 -7.32
N GLU A 159 -33.47 5.98 -6.51
CA GLU A 159 -32.77 6.86 -5.58
C GLU A 159 -32.07 8.05 -6.27
N LYS A 160 -31.60 7.85 -7.50
CA LYS A 160 -30.91 8.88 -8.30
C LYS A 160 -31.79 9.62 -9.32
N GLY A 161 -33.06 9.27 -9.42
CA GLY A 161 -33.94 9.83 -10.41
C GLY A 161 -33.56 9.49 -11.86
N LEU A 162 -33.03 8.27 -12.06
CA LEU A 162 -32.58 7.76 -13.35
C LEU A 162 -33.56 6.72 -13.89
N ASP A 163 -33.61 6.59 -15.21
CA ASP A 163 -34.26 5.47 -15.88
C ASP A 163 -33.41 4.21 -15.76
N PRO A 164 -33.93 3.09 -15.20
CA PRO A 164 -33.14 1.90 -14.96
C PRO A 164 -32.63 1.20 -16.23
N SER A 165 -33.24 1.44 -17.37
CA SER A 165 -32.88 0.81 -18.66
C SER A 165 -31.81 1.61 -19.42
N THR A 166 -31.79 2.91 -19.27
CA THR A 166 -30.93 3.81 -20.04
C THR A 166 -29.85 4.48 -19.18
N GLY A 167 -30.04 4.53 -17.85
CA GLY A 167 -29.19 5.28 -16.93
C GLY A 167 -29.27 6.79 -17.07
N LEU A 168 -30.21 7.32 -17.89
CA LEU A 168 -30.37 8.73 -18.10
C LEU A 168 -31.32 9.35 -17.05
N PRO A 169 -31.18 10.66 -16.75
CA PRO A 169 -32.10 11.34 -15.86
C PRO A 169 -33.54 11.24 -16.35
N LEU A 170 -34.45 10.93 -15.44
CA LEU A 170 -35.88 10.99 -15.75
C LEU A 170 -36.23 12.43 -16.10
N THR A 171 -36.66 12.66 -17.33
CA THR A 171 -37.17 13.99 -17.77
C THR A 171 -38.42 14.32 -16.99
N VAL A 172 -38.30 15.22 -16.02
CA VAL A 172 -39.50 15.82 -15.42
C VAL A 172 -40.19 16.65 -16.52
N ARG A 173 -41.27 16.12 -17.13
CA ARG A 173 -42.14 16.95 -17.95
C ARG A 173 -42.67 18.04 -17.03
N LYS A 174 -42.17 19.27 -17.21
CA LYS A 174 -42.85 20.45 -16.63
C LYS A 174 -44.25 20.51 -17.19
N PRO A 175 -45.26 20.71 -16.32
CA PRO A 175 -46.65 20.91 -16.75
C PRO A 175 -46.81 22.14 -17.63
#